data_8189d2244ecba49d64d85b333be9fa29
#
_entry.id   8189d2244ecba49d64d85b333be9fa29
#
_cell.length_a   1.000
_cell.length_b   1.000
_cell.length_c   1.000
_cell.angle_alpha   90.00
_cell.angle_beta   90.00
_cell.angle_gamma   90.00
#
_symmetry.space_group_name_H-M   'P 1'
#
loop_
_entity.id
_entity.type
_entity.pdbx_description
1 polymer ?
#
loop_
_entity_poly.entity_id
_entity_poly.type
_entity_poly.pdbx_seq_one_letter_code
_entity_poly.pdbx_strand_id
1 'polypeptide(L)'
;MVTVFTVGHSTRSEEEFVKILKAHGVEVLVDVRSFPGSRRYPQFNRAALSESLAEAGIEYRHEPRLGGRRAPRADSHNTAWRNPQFRGYADHMETEVFRKGVEDLLEVAREARVTVMCAEAVWWRCHRSLIADYLKANGHTVLHILDEKKIEEHPFTPAARIVDGQLSYRGLL
;
A
#
# COMPACT_ATOMS: atom_id res chain seq x y z
N MET A 1 -10.82 8.33 12.61
CA MET A 1 -9.77 8.63 11.64
C MET A 1 -8.42 8.13 12.14
N VAL A 2 -7.66 7.47 11.28
CA VAL A 2 -6.32 6.99 11.60
C VAL A 2 -5.32 7.48 10.55
N THR A 3 -4.03 7.34 10.86
CA THR A 3 -2.94 7.62 9.93
C THR A 3 -2.30 6.30 9.50
N VAL A 4 -2.12 6.12 8.20
CA VAL A 4 -1.43 4.98 7.62
C VAL A 4 -0.25 5.50 6.80
N PHE A 5 0.94 4.97 7.08
CA PHE A 5 2.12 5.27 6.28
C PHE A 5 2.21 4.29 5.11
N THR A 6 2.91 4.66 4.06
CA THR A 6 3.28 3.77 2.98
C THR A 6 4.76 3.89 2.68
N VAL A 7 5.36 2.82 2.18
CA VAL A 7 6.78 2.80 1.82
C VAL A 7 7.00 1.78 0.70
N GLY A 8 8.01 2.02 -0.13
CA GLY A 8 8.50 1.04 -1.10
C GLY A 8 9.89 0.58 -0.71
N HIS A 9 10.16 -0.72 -0.72
CA HIS A 9 11.50 -1.18 -0.34
C HIS A 9 12.55 -0.83 -1.39
N SER A 10 12.16 -0.74 -2.66
CA SER A 10 13.03 -0.37 -3.75
C SER A 10 14.29 -1.24 -3.82
N THR A 11 15.43 -0.64 -4.14
CA THR A 11 16.73 -1.30 -4.25
C THR A 11 17.60 -1.09 -3.01
N ARG A 12 17.00 -0.65 -1.91
CA ARG A 12 17.73 -0.32 -0.68
C ARG A 12 18.36 -1.55 -0.05
N SER A 13 19.43 -1.33 0.73
CA SER A 13 19.95 -2.38 1.59
C SER A 13 18.97 -2.63 2.74
N GLU A 14 19.09 -3.79 3.38
CA GLU A 14 18.32 -4.10 4.58
C GLU A 14 18.52 -3.03 5.66
N GLU A 15 19.77 -2.66 5.91
CA GLU A 15 20.12 -1.67 6.93
C GLU A 15 19.50 -0.30 6.66
N GLU A 16 19.58 0.17 5.43
CA GLU A 16 18.96 1.40 4.98
C GLU A 16 17.46 1.40 5.19
N PHE A 17 16.81 0.31 4.79
CA PHE A 17 15.37 0.17 4.88
C PHE A 17 14.89 0.19 6.33
N VAL A 18 15.54 -0.58 7.20
CA VAL A 18 15.24 -0.60 8.64
C VAL A 18 15.43 0.78 9.26
N LYS A 19 16.50 1.47 8.88
CA LYS A 19 16.78 2.82 9.37
C LYS A 19 15.68 3.81 9.02
N ILE A 20 15.17 3.72 7.78
CA ILE A 20 14.04 4.55 7.32
C ILE A 20 12.81 4.29 8.18
N LEU A 21 12.47 3.02 8.39
CA LEU A 21 11.30 2.66 9.19
C LEU A 21 11.42 3.15 10.63
N LYS A 22 12.57 3.00 11.23
CA LYS A 22 12.83 3.46 12.59
C LYS A 22 12.77 4.99 12.71
N ALA A 23 13.29 5.69 11.69
CA ALA A 23 13.27 7.16 11.67
C ALA A 23 11.84 7.72 11.73
N HIS A 24 10.87 6.98 11.18
CA HIS A 24 9.46 7.37 11.20
C HIS A 24 8.66 6.68 12.30
N GLY A 25 9.32 5.94 13.18
CA GLY A 25 8.67 5.29 14.32
C GLY A 25 7.71 4.16 13.96
N VAL A 26 7.93 3.49 12.83
CA VAL A 26 7.07 2.40 12.38
C VAL A 26 7.17 1.23 13.36
N GLU A 27 6.01 0.73 13.77
CA GLU A 27 5.89 -0.40 14.70
C GLU A 27 5.44 -1.69 14.02
N VAL A 28 4.63 -1.55 12.96
CA VAL A 28 4.11 -2.68 12.19
C VAL A 28 4.25 -2.38 10.70
N LEU A 29 4.81 -3.34 9.96
CA LEU A 29 4.85 -3.27 8.50
C LEU A 29 3.87 -4.31 7.94
N VAL A 30 2.94 -3.85 7.12
CA VAL A 30 1.98 -4.69 6.40
C VAL A 30 2.44 -4.80 4.95
N ASP A 31 2.87 -5.98 4.58
CA ASP A 31 3.39 -6.27 3.24
C ASP A 31 2.22 -6.52 2.29
N VAL A 32 2.02 -5.60 1.36
CA VAL A 32 0.93 -5.68 0.37
C VAL A 32 1.41 -6.17 -0.99
N ARG A 33 2.53 -6.87 -1.04
CA ARG A 33 2.95 -7.57 -2.24
C ARG A 33 2.17 -8.88 -2.34
N SER A 34 1.74 -9.24 -3.53
CA SER A 34 1.06 -10.52 -3.74
C SER A 34 2.02 -11.69 -3.48
N PHE A 35 3.25 -11.55 -3.95
CA PHE A 35 4.28 -12.59 -3.84
C PHE A 35 5.56 -11.97 -3.26
N PRO A 36 5.76 -12.03 -1.94
CA PRO A 36 6.92 -11.40 -1.30
C PRO A 36 8.20 -12.21 -1.46
N GLY A 37 8.68 -12.27 -2.70
CA GLY A 37 9.91 -12.93 -3.08
C GLY A 37 10.59 -12.20 -4.22
N SER A 38 11.91 -12.17 -4.21
CA SER A 38 12.71 -11.56 -5.26
C SER A 38 14.08 -12.25 -5.34
N ARG A 39 14.49 -12.61 -6.55
CA ARG A 39 15.83 -13.12 -6.78
C ARG A 39 16.84 -11.98 -6.76
N ARG A 40 16.40 -10.79 -7.18
CA ARG A 40 17.27 -9.62 -7.32
C ARG A 40 17.56 -8.93 -5.99
N TYR A 41 16.57 -8.94 -5.10
CA TYR A 41 16.68 -8.30 -3.78
C TYR A 41 16.28 -9.27 -2.67
N PRO A 42 17.12 -10.31 -2.45
CA PRO A 42 16.76 -11.39 -1.51
C PRO A 42 16.59 -10.94 -0.06
N GLN A 43 17.16 -9.80 0.31
CA GLN A 43 16.99 -9.21 1.64
C GLN A 43 15.54 -8.82 1.94
N PHE A 44 14.72 -8.67 0.90
CA PHE A 44 13.30 -8.32 1.05
C PHE A 44 12.37 -9.50 0.81
N ASN A 45 12.89 -10.72 0.69
CA ASN A 45 12.06 -11.91 0.69
C ASN A 45 11.37 -12.04 2.05
N ARG A 46 10.16 -12.61 2.05
CA ARG A 46 9.32 -12.67 3.25
C ARG A 46 10.05 -13.11 4.50
N ALA A 47 10.76 -14.24 4.45
CA ALA A 47 11.46 -14.77 5.61
C ALA A 47 12.60 -13.85 6.07
N ALA A 48 13.42 -13.38 5.13
CA ALA A 48 14.54 -12.48 5.44
C ALA A 48 14.05 -11.14 6.01
N LEU A 49 13.04 -10.55 5.40
CA LEU A 49 12.49 -9.28 5.85
C LEU A 49 11.83 -9.41 7.21
N SER A 50 11.04 -10.46 7.42
CA SER A 50 10.38 -10.72 8.70
C SER A 50 11.40 -10.82 9.84
N GLU A 51 12.52 -11.52 9.60
CA GLU A 51 13.60 -11.67 10.58
C GLU A 51 14.29 -10.33 10.86
N SER A 52 14.66 -9.59 9.82
CA SER A 52 15.31 -8.28 9.97
C SER A 52 14.44 -7.30 10.75
N LEU A 53 13.16 -7.28 10.47
CA LEU A 53 12.23 -6.40 11.15
C LEU A 53 12.03 -6.81 12.61
N ALA A 54 11.93 -8.11 12.88
CA ALA A 54 11.81 -8.61 14.25
C ALA A 54 13.01 -8.20 15.10
N GLU A 55 14.22 -8.29 14.56
CA GLU A 55 15.44 -7.85 15.23
C GLU A 55 15.40 -6.34 15.54
N ALA A 56 14.73 -5.57 14.70
CA ALA A 56 14.57 -4.13 14.88
C ALA A 56 13.37 -3.75 15.76
N GLY A 57 12.62 -4.74 16.25
CA GLY A 57 11.43 -4.48 17.05
C GLY A 57 10.19 -4.09 16.24
N ILE A 58 10.17 -4.41 14.95
CA ILE A 58 9.06 -4.11 14.04
C ILE A 58 8.35 -5.41 13.67
N GLU A 59 7.03 -5.44 13.84
CA GLU A 59 6.23 -6.60 13.47
C GLU A 59 6.02 -6.63 11.96
N TYR A 60 6.17 -7.80 11.35
CA TYR A 60 5.90 -8.03 9.94
C TYR A 60 4.60 -8.80 9.78
N ARG A 61 3.73 -8.33 8.90
CA ARG A 61 2.50 -9.02 8.50
C ARG A 61 2.41 -9.04 6.98
N HIS A 62 2.11 -10.20 6.40
CA HIS A 62 1.80 -10.30 4.98
C HIS A 62 0.28 -10.24 4.81
N GLU A 63 -0.18 -9.31 3.95
CA GLU A 63 -1.62 -9.11 3.70
C GLU A 63 -1.93 -9.28 2.21
N PRO A 64 -2.08 -10.54 1.75
CA PRO A 64 -2.33 -10.80 0.33
C PRO A 64 -3.66 -10.28 -0.18
N ARG A 65 -4.64 -10.05 0.71
CA ARG A 65 -5.93 -9.45 0.32
C ARG A 65 -5.77 -8.05 -0.24
N LEU A 66 -4.67 -7.37 0.10
CA LEU A 66 -4.33 -6.04 -0.41
C LEU A 66 -3.27 -6.10 -1.51
N GLY A 67 -2.87 -7.30 -1.92
CA GLY A 67 -1.85 -7.51 -2.94
C GLY A 67 -2.27 -7.03 -4.33
N GLY A 68 -1.28 -6.63 -5.14
CA GLY A 68 -1.47 -6.22 -6.52
C GLY A 68 -1.65 -7.42 -7.46
N ARG A 69 -1.34 -7.22 -8.75
CA ARG A 69 -1.45 -8.25 -9.80
C ARG A 69 -2.87 -8.79 -9.95
N ARG A 70 -3.80 -7.89 -10.21
CA ARG A 70 -5.21 -8.22 -10.45
C ARG A 70 -5.55 -7.93 -11.90
N ALA A 71 -6.12 -8.90 -12.61
CA ALA A 71 -6.59 -8.68 -13.97
C ALA A 71 -7.95 -7.97 -13.92
N PRO A 72 -8.20 -7.03 -14.85
CA PRO A 72 -9.51 -6.37 -14.89
C PRO A 72 -10.60 -7.33 -15.36
N ARG A 73 -11.82 -7.12 -14.86
CA ARG A 73 -12.99 -7.81 -15.36
C ARG A 73 -13.29 -7.30 -16.78
N ALA A 74 -13.91 -8.17 -17.61
CA ALA A 74 -14.31 -7.79 -18.97
C ALA A 74 -15.31 -6.62 -18.97
N ASP A 75 -16.15 -6.54 -17.93
CA ASP A 75 -17.17 -5.51 -17.75
C ASP A 75 -16.73 -4.37 -16.83
N SER A 76 -15.43 -4.21 -16.61
CA SER A 76 -14.91 -3.20 -15.69
C SER A 76 -15.38 -1.79 -16.07
N HIS A 77 -15.97 -1.09 -15.11
CA HIS A 77 -16.35 0.30 -15.24
C HIS A 77 -15.26 1.28 -14.76
N ASN A 78 -14.14 0.75 -14.26
CA ASN A 78 -13.05 1.56 -13.71
C ASN A 78 -12.14 2.10 -14.81
N THR A 79 -12.73 2.72 -15.81
CA THR A 79 -12.10 3.11 -17.07
C THR A 79 -11.24 4.37 -16.98
N ALA A 80 -11.28 5.08 -15.85
CA ALA A 80 -10.34 6.17 -15.60
C ALA A 80 -8.89 5.67 -15.53
N TRP A 81 -8.70 4.40 -15.16
CA TRP A 81 -7.40 3.74 -15.21
C TRP A 81 -7.19 3.09 -16.57
N ARG A 82 -6.24 3.59 -17.33
CA ARG A 82 -5.88 3.01 -18.64
C ARG A 82 -4.99 1.76 -18.50
N ASN A 83 -4.12 1.76 -17.48
CA ASN A 83 -3.27 0.61 -17.20
C ASN A 83 -4.14 -0.56 -16.73
N PRO A 84 -4.08 -1.73 -17.41
CA PRO A 84 -4.91 -2.88 -17.04
C PRO A 84 -4.68 -3.39 -15.61
N GLN A 85 -3.46 -3.31 -15.11
CA GLN A 85 -3.16 -3.75 -13.73
C GLN A 85 -3.85 -2.86 -12.71
N PHE A 86 -3.84 -1.55 -12.92
CA PHE A 86 -4.50 -0.61 -12.01
C PHE A 86 -6.01 -0.71 -12.13
N ARG A 87 -6.53 -0.90 -13.36
CA ARG A 87 -7.95 -1.13 -13.55
C ARG A 87 -8.40 -2.42 -12.85
N GLY A 88 -7.61 -3.48 -12.97
CA GLY A 88 -7.87 -4.75 -12.28
C GLY A 88 -7.84 -4.58 -10.77
N TYR A 89 -6.91 -3.79 -10.25
CA TYR A 89 -6.87 -3.49 -8.83
C TYR A 89 -8.08 -2.69 -8.37
N ALA A 90 -8.51 -1.70 -9.16
CA ALA A 90 -9.74 -0.95 -8.88
C ALA A 90 -10.96 -1.87 -8.80
N ASP A 91 -11.05 -2.85 -9.70
CA ASP A 91 -12.10 -3.88 -9.65
C ASP A 91 -12.01 -4.69 -8.36
N HIS A 92 -10.80 -5.08 -7.96
CA HIS A 92 -10.56 -5.82 -6.71
C HIS A 92 -11.02 -5.02 -5.48
N MET A 93 -10.88 -3.71 -5.51
CA MET A 93 -11.31 -2.84 -4.41
C MET A 93 -12.82 -2.85 -4.16
N GLU A 94 -13.59 -3.38 -5.10
CA GLU A 94 -15.03 -3.51 -4.96
C GLU A 94 -15.43 -4.83 -4.29
N THR A 95 -14.45 -5.69 -3.97
CA THR A 95 -14.70 -7.02 -3.37
C THR A 95 -14.69 -6.97 -1.84
N GLU A 96 -15.36 -7.96 -1.26
CA GLU A 96 -15.35 -8.16 0.19
C GLU A 96 -13.96 -8.53 0.71
N VAL A 97 -13.17 -9.25 -0.09
CA VAL A 97 -11.80 -9.62 0.26
C VAL A 97 -10.95 -8.37 0.53
N PHE A 98 -11.04 -7.40 -0.37
CA PHE A 98 -10.32 -6.12 -0.19
C PHE A 98 -10.81 -5.38 1.05
N ARG A 99 -12.12 -5.29 1.25
CA ARG A 99 -12.70 -4.57 2.40
C ARG A 99 -12.22 -5.16 3.72
N LYS A 100 -12.18 -6.47 3.84
CA LYS A 100 -11.68 -7.15 5.04
C LYS A 100 -10.20 -6.88 5.27
N GLY A 101 -9.41 -6.88 4.21
CA GLY A 101 -8.00 -6.52 4.30
C GLY A 101 -7.80 -5.10 4.82
N VAL A 102 -8.60 -4.17 4.35
CA VAL A 102 -8.56 -2.78 4.83
C VAL A 102 -9.02 -2.67 6.27
N GLU A 103 -10.08 -3.38 6.66
CA GLU A 103 -10.57 -3.39 8.05
C GLU A 103 -9.48 -3.84 9.01
N ASP A 104 -8.78 -4.91 8.68
CA ASP A 104 -7.68 -5.42 9.52
C ASP A 104 -6.52 -4.41 9.58
N LEU A 105 -6.20 -3.77 8.46
CA LEU A 105 -5.19 -2.73 8.43
C LEU A 105 -5.57 -1.55 9.35
N LEU A 106 -6.82 -1.13 9.31
CA LEU A 106 -7.30 -0.02 10.11
C LEU A 106 -7.31 -0.37 11.62
N GLU A 107 -7.60 -1.61 11.98
CA GLU A 107 -7.50 -2.06 13.36
C GLU A 107 -6.08 -1.94 13.89
N VAL A 108 -5.10 -2.37 13.10
CA VAL A 108 -3.69 -2.23 13.45
C VAL A 108 -3.32 -0.75 13.59
N ALA A 109 -3.78 0.08 12.66
CA ALA A 109 -3.47 1.51 12.64
C ALA A 109 -4.03 2.27 13.85
N ARG A 110 -5.09 1.77 14.46
CA ARG A 110 -5.64 2.37 15.70
C ARG A 110 -4.75 2.15 16.90
N GLU A 111 -3.97 1.10 16.92
CA GLU A 111 -3.15 0.70 18.06
C GLU A 111 -1.66 0.91 17.88
N ALA A 112 -1.19 1.03 16.63
CA ALA A 112 0.24 1.10 16.33
C ALA A 112 0.49 1.98 15.12
N ARG A 113 1.72 2.45 15.00
CA ARG A 113 2.15 3.16 13.80
C ARG A 113 2.46 2.14 12.71
N VAL A 114 1.61 2.08 11.71
CA VAL A 114 1.65 1.08 10.66
C VAL A 114 2.09 1.69 9.34
N THR A 115 2.88 0.94 8.58
CA THR A 115 3.15 1.25 7.18
C THR A 115 2.74 0.09 6.29
N VAL A 116 2.12 0.37 5.14
CA VAL A 116 1.99 -0.63 4.09
C VAL A 116 3.24 -0.55 3.20
N MET A 117 3.68 -1.68 2.69
CA MET A 117 4.89 -1.76 1.88
C MET A 117 4.66 -2.50 0.58
N CYS A 118 5.17 -1.94 -0.51
CA CYS A 118 5.31 -2.63 -1.78
C CYS A 118 6.78 -2.58 -2.25
N ALA A 119 7.05 -3.08 -3.45
CA ALA A 119 8.41 -3.10 -4.00
C ALA A 119 8.83 -1.76 -4.61
N GLU A 120 7.90 -0.99 -5.16
CA GLU A 120 8.18 0.23 -5.89
C GLU A 120 8.54 1.41 -4.98
N ALA A 121 9.60 2.13 -5.32
CA ALA A 121 10.03 3.30 -4.57
C ALA A 121 8.97 4.41 -4.58
N VAL A 122 8.39 4.67 -5.76
CA VAL A 122 7.44 5.75 -5.94
C VAL A 122 6.00 5.22 -5.85
N TRP A 123 5.21 5.88 -5.02
CA TRP A 123 3.86 5.40 -4.70
C TRP A 123 2.93 5.38 -5.91
N TRP A 124 3.12 6.28 -6.88
CA TRP A 124 2.23 6.38 -8.05
C TRP A 124 2.45 5.29 -9.10
N ARG A 125 3.48 4.47 -8.95
CA ARG A 125 3.77 3.37 -9.88
C ARG A 125 3.28 2.01 -9.40
N CYS A 126 2.62 1.96 -8.27
CA CYS A 126 2.11 0.70 -7.76
C CYS A 126 0.72 0.85 -7.14
N HIS A 127 0.10 -0.28 -6.83
CA HIS A 127 -1.24 -0.31 -6.25
C HIS A 127 -1.37 0.38 -4.89
N ARG A 128 -0.26 0.76 -4.26
CA ARG A 128 -0.29 1.62 -3.06
C ARG A 128 -1.08 2.90 -3.30
N SER A 129 -1.01 3.43 -4.53
CA SER A 129 -1.74 4.65 -4.87
C SER A 129 -3.26 4.47 -4.76
N LEU A 130 -3.76 3.28 -5.14
CA LEU A 130 -5.19 2.98 -5.04
C LEU A 130 -5.62 2.70 -3.60
N ILE A 131 -4.80 1.99 -2.83
CA ILE A 131 -5.04 1.80 -1.40
C ILE A 131 -5.10 3.17 -0.71
N ALA A 132 -4.17 4.05 -1.04
CA ALA A 132 -4.12 5.40 -0.47
C ALA A 132 -5.35 6.24 -0.85
N ASP A 133 -5.79 6.16 -2.10
CA ASP A 133 -7.03 6.82 -2.53
C ASP A 133 -8.22 6.35 -1.71
N TYR A 134 -8.34 5.02 -1.51
CA TYR A 134 -9.43 4.43 -0.75
C TYR A 134 -9.44 4.92 0.70
N LEU A 135 -8.29 4.89 1.35
CA LEU A 135 -8.17 5.33 2.74
C LEU A 135 -8.49 6.81 2.88
N LYS A 136 -7.96 7.63 1.99
CA LYS A 136 -8.20 9.07 1.99
C LYS A 136 -9.68 9.39 1.75
N ALA A 137 -10.31 8.69 0.80
CA ALA A 137 -11.74 8.87 0.51
C ALA A 137 -12.61 8.53 1.71
N ASN A 138 -12.14 7.64 2.59
CA ASN A 138 -12.84 7.23 3.81
C ASN A 138 -12.43 8.03 5.05
N GLY A 139 -11.74 9.16 4.86
CA GLY A 139 -11.45 10.10 5.93
C GLY A 139 -10.17 9.84 6.71
N HIS A 140 -9.32 8.93 6.23
CA HIS A 140 -8.04 8.63 6.88
C HIS A 140 -6.91 9.46 6.27
N THR A 141 -5.84 9.63 7.01
CA THR A 141 -4.63 10.31 6.54
C THR A 141 -3.64 9.27 6.03
N VAL A 142 -3.09 9.49 4.85
CA VAL A 142 -2.06 8.62 4.27
C VAL A 142 -0.80 9.43 4.04
N LEU A 143 0.31 8.95 4.58
CA LEU A 143 1.61 9.59 4.48
C LEU A 143 2.60 8.65 3.82
N HIS A 144 3.13 9.06 2.66
CA HIS A 144 4.13 8.29 1.94
C HIS A 144 5.52 8.58 2.48
N ILE A 145 6.22 7.56 2.94
CA ILE A 145 7.61 7.67 3.39
C ILE A 145 8.51 7.63 2.15
N LEU A 146 9.27 8.70 1.94
CA LEU A 146 10.17 8.81 0.80
C LEU A 146 11.61 8.45 1.19
N ASP A 147 12.05 8.91 2.35
CA ASP A 147 13.36 8.58 2.95
C ASP A 147 13.30 8.83 4.46
N GLU A 148 14.44 8.83 5.13
CA GLU A 148 14.52 9.02 6.57
C GLU A 148 13.91 10.33 7.05
N LYS A 149 13.91 11.36 6.21
CA LYS A 149 13.50 12.73 6.58
C LYS A 149 12.21 13.18 5.92
N LYS A 150 11.88 12.62 4.75
CA LYS A 150 10.78 13.11 3.93
C LYS A 150 9.58 12.21 3.96
N ILE A 151 8.43 12.80 4.24
CA ILE A 151 7.12 12.18 4.03
C ILE A 151 6.30 13.13 3.15
N GLU A 152 5.35 12.56 2.43
CA GLU A 152 4.44 13.30 1.56
C GLU A 152 3.02 12.85 1.85
N GLU A 153 2.12 13.79 2.14
CA GLU A 153 0.71 13.45 2.29
C GLU A 153 0.14 13.07 0.93
N HIS A 154 -0.62 11.98 0.90
CA HIS A 154 -1.18 11.47 -0.35
C HIS A 154 -2.16 12.46 -0.97
N PRO A 155 -1.91 12.94 -2.20
CA PRO A 155 -2.94 13.61 -2.99
C PRO A 155 -3.75 12.54 -3.69
N PHE A 156 -5.03 12.78 -3.95
CA PHE A 156 -5.76 11.82 -4.79
C PHE A 156 -5.06 11.66 -6.14
N THR A 157 -5.07 10.43 -6.67
CA THR A 157 -4.56 10.19 -8.01
C THR A 157 -5.41 10.94 -9.03
N PRO A 158 -4.85 11.24 -10.22
CA PRO A 158 -5.64 11.91 -11.28
C PRO A 158 -6.88 11.14 -11.72
N ALA A 159 -6.87 9.80 -11.55
CA ALA A 159 -8.00 8.94 -11.90
C ALA A 159 -9.14 8.98 -10.89
N ALA A 160 -8.85 9.39 -9.65
CA ALA A 160 -9.82 9.36 -8.56
C ALA A 160 -10.82 10.52 -8.63
N ARG A 161 -12.07 10.20 -8.31
CA ARG A 161 -13.14 11.19 -8.13
C ARG A 161 -13.95 10.79 -6.92
N ILE A 162 -14.52 11.78 -6.25
CA ILE A 162 -15.46 11.53 -5.16
C ILE A 162 -16.85 11.85 -5.71
N VAL A 163 -17.68 10.82 -5.76
CA VAL A 163 -19.06 10.92 -6.27
C VAL A 163 -19.99 10.45 -5.16
N ASP A 164 -20.88 11.32 -4.73
CA ASP A 164 -21.81 11.04 -3.61
C ASP A 164 -21.06 10.55 -2.35
N GLY A 165 -19.92 11.15 -2.08
CA GLY A 165 -19.11 10.83 -0.91
C GLY A 165 -18.28 9.54 -1.03
N GLN A 166 -18.27 8.90 -2.21
CA GLN A 166 -17.55 7.65 -2.43
C GLN A 166 -16.51 7.78 -3.54
N LEU A 167 -15.42 7.04 -3.38
CA LEU A 167 -14.38 6.96 -4.40
C LEU A 167 -14.92 6.30 -5.67
N SER A 168 -14.64 6.91 -6.81
CA SER A 168 -15.00 6.37 -8.13
C SER A 168 -13.84 6.48 -9.10
N TYR A 169 -13.65 5.43 -9.88
CA TYR A 169 -12.70 5.41 -10.99
C TYR A 169 -13.40 5.28 -12.34
N ARG A 170 -14.68 5.60 -12.40
CA ARG A 170 -15.40 5.62 -13.67
C ARG A 170 -14.85 6.72 -14.55
N GLY A 171 -14.53 6.38 -15.79
CA GLY A 171 -14.10 7.35 -16.77
C GLY A 171 -15.24 8.27 -17.18
N LEU A 172 -14.87 9.44 -17.68
CA LEU A 172 -15.83 10.32 -18.34
C LEU A 172 -16.16 9.72 -19.72
N LEU A 173 -17.42 9.66 -20.03
CA LEU A 173 -17.86 9.29 -21.37
C LEU A 173 -17.71 10.49 -22.31
#